data_ad8789d458fe1a50806ecfb102aad4d1
#
_entry.id   ad8789d458fe1a50806ecfb102aad4d1
#
_cell.length_a   1.000
_cell.length_b   1.000
_cell.length_c   1.000
_cell.angle_alpha   90.00
_cell.angle_beta   90.00
_cell.angle_gamma   90.00
#
_symmetry.space_group_name_H-M   'P 1'
#
loop_
_entity.id
_entity.type
_entity.pdbx_description
1 polymer ?
#
loop_
_entity_poly.entity_id
_entity_poly.type
_entity_poly.pdbx_seq_one_letter_code
_entity_poly.pdbx_strand_id
1 'polypeptide(L)'
;VLITLDHLPDEKIELGELLTVVVVAAANVVKDIRENIRNLIGGRMSHYEKLIEDAVNQALQELDKKAQDRGYAGVIGVKISHPTVVDGGVEVVVYGNGFKYR
;
A
#
# COMPACT_ATOMS: atom_id res chain seq x y z
N VAL A 1 4.15 1.47 13.17
CA VAL A 1 5.43 1.75 12.50
C VAL A 1 5.63 0.78 11.35
N LEU A 2 5.86 1.32 10.16
CA LEU A 2 6.12 0.52 8.95
C LEU A 2 7.56 0.73 8.51
N ILE A 3 8.28 -0.36 8.27
CA ILE A 3 9.69 -0.33 7.95
C ILE A 3 9.95 -1.21 6.74
N THR A 4 10.64 -0.67 5.72
CA THR A 4 10.96 -1.44 4.52
C THR A 4 12.17 -2.34 4.69
N LEU A 5 13.03 -2.05 5.64
CA LEU A 5 14.20 -2.89 5.93
C LEU A 5 13.77 -4.27 6.44
N ASP A 6 14.59 -5.28 6.20
CA ASP A 6 14.30 -6.64 6.63
C ASP A 6 14.77 -6.93 8.05
N HIS A 7 15.54 -6.02 8.64
CA HIS A 7 15.96 -6.11 10.02
C HIS A 7 16.22 -4.71 10.58
N LEU A 8 16.22 -4.59 11.89
CA LEU A 8 16.55 -3.36 12.60
C LEU A 8 17.95 -3.53 13.23
N PRO A 9 18.97 -2.77 12.76
CA PRO A 9 20.27 -2.77 13.42
C PRO A 9 20.10 -2.33 14.88
N ASP A 10 20.82 -2.81 15.79
CA ASP A 10 20.80 -2.40 17.21
C ASP A 10 19.49 -2.70 17.97
N GLU A 11 18.48 -3.29 17.31
CA GLU A 11 17.23 -3.64 17.96
C GLU A 11 16.98 -5.15 17.94
N LYS A 12 16.55 -5.68 19.07
CA LYS A 12 16.13 -7.07 19.15
C LYS A 12 14.64 -7.15 18.94
N ILE A 13 14.25 -7.84 17.89
CA ILE A 13 12.85 -7.99 17.54
C ILE A 13 12.48 -9.47 17.43
N GLU A 14 11.21 -9.74 17.63
CA GLU A 14 10.62 -11.05 17.40
C GLU A 14 9.70 -10.93 16.21
N LEU A 15 9.97 -11.72 15.16
CA LEU A 15 9.15 -11.73 13.95
C LEU A 15 7.87 -12.49 14.19
N GLY A 16 6.78 -11.93 13.69
CA GLY A 16 5.47 -12.53 13.73
C GLY A 16 4.99 -12.96 12.35
N GLU A 17 3.69 -12.93 12.17
CA GLU A 17 3.05 -13.40 10.96
C GLU A 17 3.20 -12.43 9.79
N LEU A 18 3.03 -12.94 8.58
CA LEU A 18 2.90 -12.14 7.38
C LEU A 18 1.55 -11.42 7.40
N LEU A 19 1.57 -10.12 7.24
CA LEU A 19 0.37 -9.29 7.15
C LEU A 19 0.24 -8.74 5.74
N THR A 20 -0.97 -8.75 5.21
CA THR A 20 -1.25 -8.24 3.86
C THR A 20 -2.49 -7.36 3.88
N VAL A 21 -2.49 -6.34 3.01
CA VAL A 21 -3.66 -5.49 2.77
C VAL A 21 -3.78 -5.27 1.28
N VAL A 22 -5.01 -5.38 0.77
CA VAL A 22 -5.32 -5.12 -0.63
C VAL A 22 -6.29 -3.96 -0.70
N VAL A 23 -5.97 -2.96 -1.52
CA VAL A 23 -6.86 -1.85 -1.82
C VAL A 23 -7.09 -1.82 -3.33
N VAL A 24 -8.36 -1.76 -3.71
CA VAL A 24 -8.76 -1.66 -5.12
C VAL A 24 -9.57 -0.39 -5.30
N ALA A 25 -9.10 0.53 -6.14
CA ALA A 25 -9.88 1.69 -6.53
C ALA A 25 -10.93 1.28 -7.55
N ALA A 26 -12.09 1.95 -7.50
CA ALA A 26 -13.20 1.60 -8.37
C ALA A 26 -12.80 1.74 -9.86
N ALA A 27 -13.00 0.66 -10.62
CA ALA A 27 -12.57 0.57 -12.02
C ALA A 27 -13.17 1.67 -12.90
N ASN A 28 -14.42 2.05 -12.66
CA ASN A 28 -15.07 3.10 -13.44
C ASN A 28 -14.41 4.46 -13.25
N VAL A 29 -14.00 4.81 -12.03
CA VAL A 29 -13.31 6.07 -11.75
C VAL A 29 -11.96 6.10 -12.45
N VAL A 30 -11.21 5.01 -12.40
CA VAL A 30 -9.90 4.91 -13.05
C VAL A 30 -10.06 4.94 -14.57
N LYS A 31 -11.09 4.28 -15.10
CA LYS A 31 -11.37 4.29 -16.53
C LYS A 31 -11.63 5.71 -17.03
N ASP A 32 -12.46 6.46 -16.32
CA ASP A 32 -12.75 7.86 -16.68
C ASP A 32 -11.47 8.70 -16.68
N ILE A 33 -10.62 8.51 -15.71
CA ILE A 33 -9.33 9.21 -15.63
C ILE A 33 -8.43 8.82 -16.80
N ARG A 34 -8.35 7.53 -17.14
CA ARG A 34 -7.55 7.07 -18.27
C ARG A 34 -8.03 7.64 -19.60
N GLU A 35 -9.33 7.67 -19.82
CA GLU A 35 -9.91 8.28 -21.01
C GLU A 35 -9.59 9.77 -21.09
N ASN A 36 -9.66 10.46 -19.97
CA ASN A 36 -9.27 11.86 -19.90
C ASN A 36 -7.78 12.06 -20.19
N ILE A 37 -6.92 11.19 -19.72
CA ILE A 37 -5.48 11.25 -19.96
C ILE A 37 -5.14 11.12 -21.45
N ARG A 38 -5.85 10.26 -22.18
CA ARG A 38 -5.64 10.10 -23.62
C ARG A 38 -5.87 11.40 -24.39
N ASN A 39 -6.72 12.25 -23.87
CA ASN A 39 -7.11 13.50 -24.54
C ASN A 39 -6.43 14.72 -23.92
N LEU A 40 -5.43 14.51 -23.06
CA LEU A 40 -4.94 15.61 -22.23
C LEU A 40 -3.48 15.84 -22.29
N ILE A 41 -3.20 17.12 -22.16
CA ILE A 41 -1.88 17.65 -21.97
C ILE A 41 -1.90 18.37 -20.62
N GLY A 42 -1.04 17.95 -19.68
CA GLY A 42 -0.80 18.70 -18.46
C GLY A 42 -1.65 18.34 -17.24
N GLY A 43 -2.27 19.31 -16.64
CA GLY A 43 -2.80 19.29 -15.25
C GLY A 43 -3.64 18.12 -14.74
N ARG A 44 -4.24 17.31 -15.63
CA ARG A 44 -5.05 16.18 -15.16
C ARG A 44 -4.26 14.90 -14.84
N MET A 45 -2.99 14.85 -15.22
CA MET A 45 -2.10 13.79 -14.74
C MET A 45 -1.98 13.82 -13.22
N SER A 46 -2.09 15.01 -12.62
CA SER A 46 -2.04 15.16 -11.17
C SER A 46 -3.20 14.46 -10.46
N HIS A 47 -4.37 14.39 -11.06
CA HIS A 47 -5.52 13.67 -10.49
C HIS A 47 -5.28 12.16 -10.48
N TYR A 48 -4.66 11.63 -11.54
CA TYR A 48 -4.33 10.21 -11.61
C TYR A 48 -3.25 9.85 -10.58
N GLU A 49 -2.22 10.67 -10.50
CA GLU A 49 -1.16 10.50 -9.49
C GLU A 49 -1.74 10.52 -8.08
N LYS A 50 -2.65 11.45 -7.81
CA LYS A 50 -3.29 11.56 -6.51
C LYS A 50 -4.14 10.32 -6.19
N LEU A 51 -4.83 9.79 -7.17
CA LEU A 51 -5.63 8.57 -6.97
C LEU A 51 -4.75 7.40 -6.55
N ILE A 52 -3.61 7.21 -7.22
CA ILE A 52 -2.66 6.16 -6.87
C ILE A 52 -2.05 6.40 -5.49
N GLU A 53 -1.63 7.64 -5.23
CA GLU A 53 -1.05 8.01 -3.94
C GLU A 53 -2.03 7.77 -2.80
N ASP A 54 -3.29 8.16 -2.97
CA ASP A 54 -4.33 7.94 -1.95
C ASP A 54 -4.54 6.45 -1.70
N ALA A 55 -4.54 5.63 -2.75
CA ALA A 55 -4.69 4.17 -2.62
C ALA A 55 -3.51 3.55 -1.86
N VAL A 56 -2.28 3.98 -2.16
CA VAL A 56 -1.08 3.52 -1.46
C VAL A 56 -1.13 3.93 0.01
N ASN A 57 -1.46 5.19 0.28
CA ASN A 57 -1.53 5.69 1.66
C ASN A 57 -2.60 4.97 2.45
N GLN A 58 -3.76 4.71 1.85
CA GLN A 58 -4.82 3.93 2.50
C GLN A 58 -4.34 2.52 2.84
N ALA A 59 -3.68 1.85 1.89
CA ALA A 59 -3.18 0.50 2.12
C ALA A 59 -2.16 0.46 3.25
N LEU A 60 -1.24 1.43 3.28
CA LEU A 60 -0.24 1.51 4.35
C LEU A 60 -0.85 1.79 5.71
N GLN A 61 -1.84 2.68 5.78
CA GLN A 61 -2.55 2.98 7.03
C GLN A 61 -3.29 1.74 7.54
N GLU A 62 -3.93 0.99 6.64
CA GLU A 62 -4.64 -0.23 7.01
C GLU A 62 -3.67 -1.33 7.48
N LEU A 63 -2.49 -1.41 6.86
CA LEU A 63 -1.47 -2.37 7.29
C LEU A 63 -0.98 -2.06 8.70
N ASP A 64 -0.71 -0.79 8.98
CA ASP A 64 -0.27 -0.35 10.30
C ASP A 64 -1.35 -0.64 11.36
N LYS A 65 -2.59 -0.32 11.05
CA LYS A 65 -3.72 -0.60 11.94
C LYS A 65 -3.88 -2.09 12.21
N LYS A 66 -3.77 -2.89 11.16
CA LYS A 66 -3.87 -4.36 11.27
C LYS A 66 -2.81 -4.93 12.21
N ALA A 67 -1.59 -4.40 12.09
CA ALA A 67 -0.50 -4.81 12.97
C ALA A 67 -0.79 -4.42 14.43
N GLN A 68 -1.22 -3.18 14.65
CA GLN A 68 -1.57 -2.70 15.99
C GLN A 68 -2.70 -3.54 16.62
N ASP A 69 -3.74 -3.83 15.84
CA ASP A 69 -4.88 -4.63 16.32
C ASP A 69 -4.46 -6.05 16.72
N ARG A 70 -3.36 -6.55 16.19
CA ARG A 70 -2.82 -7.87 16.53
C ARG A 70 -1.71 -7.83 17.57
N GLY A 71 -1.46 -6.65 18.15
CA GLY A 71 -0.49 -6.47 19.22
C GLY A 71 0.96 -6.33 18.77
N TYR A 72 1.19 -6.12 17.48
CA TYR A 72 2.55 -5.89 16.99
C TYR A 72 3.00 -4.44 17.22
N ALA A 73 4.30 -4.26 17.39
CA ALA A 73 4.90 -2.92 17.46
C ALA A 73 4.92 -2.24 16.09
N GLY A 74 4.99 -3.02 15.03
CA GLY A 74 4.98 -2.52 13.67
C GLY A 74 5.11 -3.64 12.65
N VAL A 75 5.44 -3.26 11.41
CA VAL A 75 5.65 -4.18 10.30
C VAL A 75 7.02 -3.91 9.68
N ILE A 76 7.78 -4.96 9.46
CA ILE A 76 9.12 -4.89 8.89
C ILE A 76 9.14 -5.59 7.54
N GLY A 77 10.06 -5.20 6.68
CA GLY A 77 10.14 -5.76 5.32
C GLY A 77 8.95 -5.38 4.45
N VAL A 78 8.39 -4.18 4.65
CA VAL A 78 7.21 -3.74 3.92
C VAL A 78 7.51 -3.61 2.44
N LYS A 79 6.67 -4.24 1.62
CA LYS A 79 6.73 -4.18 0.15
C LYS A 79 5.38 -3.75 -0.39
N ILE A 80 5.40 -3.12 -1.55
CA ILE A 80 4.22 -2.66 -2.26
C ILE A 80 4.21 -3.30 -3.64
N SER A 81 3.07 -3.84 -4.03
CA SER A 81 2.89 -4.46 -5.34
C SER A 81 1.66 -3.86 -6.01
N HIS A 82 1.69 -3.78 -7.33
CA HIS A 82 0.59 -3.26 -8.15
C HIS A 82 0.17 -4.31 -9.19
N PRO A 83 -0.51 -5.39 -8.78
CA PRO A 83 -0.97 -6.37 -9.76
C PRO A 83 -2.02 -5.75 -10.67
N THR A 84 -1.97 -6.07 -11.97
CA THR A 84 -2.94 -5.56 -12.94
C THR A 84 -3.91 -6.69 -13.26
N VAL A 85 -4.87 -6.91 -12.38
CA VAL A 85 -5.85 -7.99 -12.51
C VAL A 85 -7.16 -7.47 -13.09
N VAL A 86 -7.59 -6.29 -12.67
CA VAL A 86 -8.86 -5.68 -13.11
C VAL A 86 -8.56 -4.64 -14.17
N ASP A 87 -9.16 -4.78 -15.35
CA ASP A 87 -9.00 -3.79 -16.42
C ASP A 87 -9.60 -2.45 -15.99
N GLY A 88 -8.79 -1.41 -16.10
CA GLY A 88 -9.20 -0.07 -15.70
C GLY A 88 -9.17 0.18 -14.19
N GLY A 89 -8.70 -0.78 -13.38
CA GLY A 89 -8.57 -0.61 -11.94
C GLY A 89 -7.18 -0.19 -11.51
N VAL A 90 -7.11 0.37 -10.30
CA VAL A 90 -5.86 0.56 -9.58
C VAL A 90 -5.88 -0.39 -8.39
N GLU A 91 -4.92 -1.28 -8.34
CA GLU A 91 -4.82 -2.27 -7.29
C GLU A 91 -3.49 -2.08 -6.56
N VAL A 92 -3.54 -2.06 -5.24
CA VAL A 92 -2.35 -1.92 -4.41
C VAL A 92 -2.37 -3.04 -3.39
N VAL A 93 -1.29 -3.80 -3.34
CA VAL A 93 -1.08 -4.82 -2.32
C VAL A 93 0.13 -4.41 -1.50
N VAL A 94 -0.04 -4.31 -0.19
CA VAL A 94 1.07 -4.05 0.74
C VAL A 94 1.19 -5.23 1.68
N TYR A 95 2.41 -5.59 2.01
CA TYR A 95 2.65 -6.74 2.89
C TYR A 95 3.97 -6.59 3.63
N GLY A 96 4.10 -7.34 4.70
CA GLY A 96 5.29 -7.41 5.51
C GLY A 96 5.06 -8.28 6.74
N ASN A 97 6.08 -8.45 7.55
CA ASN A 97 5.96 -9.24 8.78
C ASN A 97 5.73 -8.33 9.97
N GLY A 98 4.71 -8.63 10.75
CA GLY A 98 4.54 -8.01 12.05
C GLY A 98 5.72 -8.33 12.95
N PHE A 99 6.09 -7.41 13.83
CA PHE A 99 7.17 -7.65 14.78
C PHE A 99 6.84 -7.07 16.15
N LYS A 100 7.48 -7.63 17.16
CA LYS A 100 7.46 -7.12 18.54
C LYS A 100 8.88 -6.91 19.00
N TYR A 101 9.07 -5.97 19.90
CA TYR A 101 10.35 -5.82 20.57
C TYR A 101 10.51 -6.91 21.63
N ARG A 102 11.73 -7.38 21.77
CA ARG A 102 12.07 -8.36 22.80
C ARG A 102 12.44 -7.69 24.12
#